data_32dbac9630b0b3e94027e515a2bf1dd4
#
_entry.id   32dbac9630b0b3e94027e515a2bf1dd4
#
_cell.length_a   1.000
_cell.length_b   1.000
_cell.length_c   1.000
_cell.angle_alpha   90.00
_cell.angle_beta   90.00
_cell.angle_gamma   90.00
#
_symmetry.space_group_name_H-M   'P 1'
#
loop_
_entity.id
_entity.type
_entity.pdbx_description
1 polymer ?
#
loop_
_entity_poly.entity_id
_entity_poly.type
_entity_poly.pdbx_seq_one_letter_code
_entity_poly.pdbx_strand_id
1 'polypeptide(L)'
;MSFSRFDKCADRFAGIFSKVILSLDFTIDFCSIALRYAAFKYFQINLTKMLVCFRFVVYNISTEGKIMKLLYIKASGFKNIQDDCILDFTAKSKKTTEDKEYELQEIADGLFVYNTVAFIGKNASGKTSFLDLLDCAYSILGNFSLEDKNYSYDGIHLVLFFYHDGKIYRYSTDIASSQNLSNKATFSHQQLSEKTYYKSKAKAIFSDDDFTPVENIGILPEDTSIVFFVLKKKETRAVYFNSDGEGANTYRLMFHALKLYKLSPSVLSKVLHLFDSNIKSLTMLEDEHNYELSLTTGKKTVSDKELIHILSSGTTKGLLLYVTVIASLKYGFDLIIDEIENHFHKTLVENIINLYKDKSVNKCNATLYFSTHYCELLDLFNRQDNIWVCRADKKIVAENMYENFDIRVELSKSRQFYNDAFKTSVNYDDLMSIKKEFLK
;
A
#
# COMPACT_ATOMS: atom_id res chain seq x y z
N MET A 1 31.54 6.67 1.73
CA MET A 1 32.67 5.85 2.26
C MET A 1 32.76 4.59 1.42
N SER A 2 33.91 4.39 0.81
CA SER A 2 34.14 3.59 -0.40
C SER A 2 34.01 2.07 -0.24
N PHE A 3 33.59 1.41 -1.31
CA PHE A 3 33.53 -0.05 -1.54
C PHE A 3 34.77 -0.82 -1.08
N SER A 4 35.94 -0.17 -1.00
CA SER A 4 37.23 -0.79 -0.63
C SER A 4 37.36 -1.25 0.84
N ARG A 5 36.41 -0.85 1.74
CA ARG A 5 36.41 -1.34 3.12
C ARG A 5 35.64 -2.63 3.32
N PHE A 6 34.67 -2.91 2.43
CA PHE A 6 33.85 -4.13 2.49
C PHE A 6 34.61 -5.34 1.98
N ASP A 7 35.39 -5.19 0.90
CA ASP A 7 36.22 -6.29 0.36
C ASP A 7 37.28 -6.72 1.37
N LYS A 8 37.90 -5.79 2.09
CA LYS A 8 38.87 -6.12 3.16
C LYS A 8 38.28 -6.83 4.37
N CYS A 9 37.00 -6.65 4.67
CA CYS A 9 36.31 -7.41 5.72
C CYS A 9 35.97 -8.82 5.25
N ALA A 10 35.49 -9.00 4.02
CA ALA A 10 35.20 -10.28 3.42
C ALA A 10 36.46 -11.17 3.32
N ASP A 11 37.58 -10.58 2.87
CA ASP A 11 38.87 -11.29 2.78
C ASP A 11 39.46 -11.64 4.16
N ARG A 12 39.27 -10.80 5.17
CA ARG A 12 39.67 -11.11 6.56
C ARG A 12 38.85 -12.26 7.15
N PHE A 13 37.56 -12.31 6.89
CA PHE A 13 36.70 -13.42 7.33
C PHE A 13 37.02 -14.72 6.61
N ALA A 14 37.26 -14.69 5.29
CA ALA A 14 37.72 -15.85 4.51
C ALA A 14 39.07 -16.38 5.00
N GLY A 15 40.01 -15.47 5.34
CA GLY A 15 41.32 -15.83 5.89
C GLY A 15 41.31 -16.43 7.29
N ILE A 16 40.37 -16.01 8.15
CA ILE A 16 40.15 -16.61 9.50
C ILE A 16 39.50 -17.99 9.32
N PHE A 17 38.60 -18.15 8.37
CA PHE A 17 37.88 -19.42 8.13
C PHE A 17 38.81 -20.52 7.58
N SER A 18 39.74 -20.18 6.67
CA SER A 18 40.72 -21.14 6.17
C SER A 18 41.69 -21.61 7.26
N LYS A 19 42.06 -20.73 8.20
CA LYS A 19 42.92 -21.10 9.35
C LYS A 19 42.24 -21.99 10.37
N VAL A 20 40.94 -21.85 10.59
CA VAL A 20 40.17 -22.69 11.49
C VAL A 20 39.92 -24.09 10.92
N ILE A 21 39.76 -24.20 9.60
CA ILE A 21 39.60 -25.50 8.92
C ILE A 21 40.90 -26.28 8.87
N LEU A 22 42.06 -25.61 8.76
CA LEU A 22 43.38 -26.25 8.71
C LEU A 22 43.94 -26.67 10.12
N SER A 23 43.32 -26.24 11.21
CA SER A 23 43.78 -26.60 12.55
C SER A 23 43.04 -27.78 13.19
N LEU A 24 42.16 -28.48 12.47
CA LEU A 24 41.45 -29.65 12.94
C LEU A 24 42.13 -30.94 12.49
N ASP A 25 42.95 -31.50 13.35
CA ASP A 25 43.64 -32.78 13.13
C ASP A 25 42.67 -33.94 12.88
N PHE A 26 43.09 -34.81 11.94
CA PHE A 26 42.33 -35.93 11.44
C PHE A 26 42.44 -37.16 12.36
N THR A 27 41.34 -37.51 13.03
CA THR A 27 41.05 -38.90 13.38
C THR A 27 39.58 -39.20 13.00
N ILE A 28 39.41 -40.17 12.10
CA ILE A 28 38.13 -40.43 11.44
C ILE A 28 37.31 -41.39 12.28
N ASP A 29 36.14 -40.87 12.79
CA ASP A 29 35.07 -41.72 13.28
C ASP A 29 33.78 -41.36 12.55
N PHE A 30 33.03 -42.37 12.06
CA PHE A 30 31.88 -42.23 11.18
C PHE A 30 30.74 -41.35 11.76
N CYS A 31 30.60 -41.31 13.09
CA CYS A 31 29.66 -40.43 13.79
C CYS A 31 30.04 -38.95 13.69
N SER A 32 31.33 -38.63 13.57
CA SER A 32 31.79 -37.24 13.44
C SER A 32 31.50 -36.63 12.07
N ILE A 33 31.41 -37.44 11.03
CA ILE A 33 31.10 -36.98 9.64
C ILE A 33 29.64 -36.59 9.54
N ALA A 34 28.71 -37.36 10.12
CA ALA A 34 27.30 -37.05 10.14
C ALA A 34 27.00 -35.77 10.94
N LEU A 35 27.66 -35.58 12.08
CA LEU A 35 27.55 -34.36 12.90
C LEU A 35 28.15 -33.12 12.18
N ARG A 36 29.28 -33.30 11.49
CA ARG A 36 29.91 -32.24 10.71
C ARG A 36 29.08 -31.88 9.48
N TYR A 37 28.45 -32.85 8.83
CA TYR A 37 27.54 -32.61 7.69
C TYR A 37 26.25 -31.93 8.16
N ALA A 38 25.69 -32.32 9.30
CA ALA A 38 24.54 -31.69 9.91
C ALA A 38 24.85 -30.26 10.37
N ALA A 39 26.01 -30.03 10.99
CA ALA A 39 26.48 -28.70 11.38
C ALA A 39 26.78 -27.82 10.18
N PHE A 40 27.38 -28.36 9.11
CA PHE A 40 27.62 -27.64 7.86
C PHE A 40 26.31 -27.26 7.13
N LYS A 41 25.34 -28.20 7.11
CA LYS A 41 24.02 -27.95 6.54
C LYS A 41 23.21 -26.94 7.38
N TYR A 42 23.30 -27.02 8.70
CA TYR A 42 22.70 -26.06 9.63
C TYR A 42 23.33 -24.67 9.50
N PHE A 43 24.65 -24.62 9.31
CA PHE A 43 25.40 -23.37 9.07
C PHE A 43 25.09 -22.77 7.68
N GLN A 44 25.01 -23.59 6.63
CA GLN A 44 24.58 -23.13 5.30
C GLN A 44 23.14 -22.59 5.32
N ILE A 45 22.22 -23.27 6.01
CA ILE A 45 20.81 -22.83 6.12
C ILE A 45 20.74 -21.51 6.89
N ASN A 46 21.53 -21.35 7.95
CA ASN A 46 21.57 -20.11 8.72
C ASN A 46 22.34 -18.99 8.01
N LEU A 47 23.41 -19.31 7.28
CA LEU A 47 24.11 -18.34 6.42
C LEU A 47 23.21 -17.87 5.25
N THR A 48 22.46 -18.78 4.64
CA THR A 48 21.50 -18.45 3.59
C THR A 48 20.36 -17.62 4.15
N LYS A 49 19.83 -17.95 5.34
CA LYS A 49 18.82 -17.12 6.04
C LYS A 49 19.39 -15.77 6.47
N MET A 50 20.61 -15.72 6.97
CA MET A 50 21.30 -14.49 7.34
C MET A 50 21.63 -13.64 6.10
N LEU A 51 22.07 -14.24 4.97
CA LEU A 51 22.27 -13.56 3.70
C LEU A 51 20.95 -13.11 3.05
N VAL A 52 19.86 -13.87 3.20
CA VAL A 52 18.53 -13.46 2.77
C VAL A 52 18.02 -12.33 3.67
N CYS A 53 18.18 -12.40 5.00
CA CYS A 53 17.89 -11.29 5.90
C CYS A 53 18.79 -10.06 5.66
N PHE A 54 20.10 -10.26 5.41
CA PHE A 54 21.02 -9.19 5.05
C PHE A 54 20.72 -8.60 3.67
N ARG A 55 20.36 -9.42 2.69
CA ARG A 55 19.84 -8.92 1.41
C ARG A 55 18.53 -8.14 1.58
N PHE A 56 17.59 -8.61 2.42
CA PHE A 56 16.37 -7.87 2.71
C PHE A 56 16.64 -6.54 3.44
N VAL A 57 17.60 -6.50 4.37
CA VAL A 57 17.95 -5.28 5.13
C VAL A 57 18.81 -4.31 4.29
N VAL A 58 19.74 -4.83 3.48
CA VAL A 58 20.64 -3.97 2.67
C VAL A 58 19.96 -3.49 1.38
N TYR A 59 19.02 -4.26 0.80
CA TYR A 59 18.26 -3.81 -0.37
C TYR A 59 17.21 -2.74 -0.07
N ASN A 60 16.82 -2.54 1.21
CA ASN A 60 15.90 -1.48 1.60
C ASN A 60 16.58 -0.15 2.02
N ILE A 61 17.92 -0.05 1.99
CA ILE A 61 18.62 1.13 2.53
C ILE A 61 19.37 1.96 1.47
N SER A 62 19.52 1.47 0.25
CA SER A 62 20.24 2.22 -0.79
C SER A 62 19.63 2.07 -2.16
N THR A 63 18.56 2.78 -2.38
CA THR A 63 18.29 3.29 -3.72
C THR A 63 17.69 4.68 -3.54
N GLU A 64 18.25 5.66 -4.19
CA GLU A 64 17.46 6.65 -4.89
C GLU A 64 16.51 5.83 -5.76
N GLY A 65 15.41 5.36 -5.16
CA GLY A 65 14.49 4.42 -5.78
C GLY A 65 13.82 5.16 -6.92
N LYS A 66 14.03 4.68 -8.14
CA LYS A 66 13.31 5.15 -9.31
C LYS A 66 11.83 5.17 -8.97
N ILE A 67 11.26 6.35 -8.92
CA ILE A 67 9.86 6.56 -8.55
C ILE A 67 8.99 5.80 -9.55
N MET A 68 8.18 4.86 -9.07
CA MET A 68 7.07 4.28 -9.82
C MET A 68 5.78 4.87 -9.29
N LYS A 69 4.93 5.42 -10.16
CA LYS A 69 3.61 5.95 -9.80
C LYS A 69 2.54 5.45 -10.75
N LEU A 70 1.47 4.91 -10.17
CA LEU A 70 0.25 4.61 -10.90
C LEU A 70 -0.43 5.92 -11.29
N LEU A 71 -0.73 6.09 -12.58
CA LEU A 71 -1.33 7.30 -13.12
C LEU A 71 -2.79 7.12 -13.49
N TYR A 72 -3.17 5.93 -13.97
CA TYR A 72 -4.47 5.73 -14.57
C TYR A 72 -4.83 4.24 -14.56
N ILE A 73 -6.10 3.97 -14.31
CA ILE A 73 -6.71 2.65 -14.43
C ILE A 73 -7.92 2.75 -15.35
N LYS A 74 -8.03 1.87 -16.33
CA LYS A 74 -9.28 1.59 -17.03
C LYS A 74 -9.63 0.12 -16.83
N ALA A 75 -10.86 -0.16 -16.41
CA ALA A 75 -11.30 -1.51 -16.08
C ALA A 75 -12.69 -1.80 -16.62
N SER A 76 -12.89 -3.04 -17.08
CA SER A 76 -14.19 -3.63 -17.43
C SER A 76 -14.30 -5.00 -16.77
N GLY A 77 -15.52 -5.46 -16.45
CA GLY A 77 -15.76 -6.76 -15.84
C GLY A 77 -15.31 -6.90 -14.39
N PHE A 78 -14.93 -5.82 -13.71
CA PHE A 78 -14.46 -5.86 -12.34
C PHE A 78 -15.62 -5.70 -11.35
N LYS A 79 -15.97 -6.77 -10.61
CA LYS A 79 -17.13 -6.79 -9.70
C LYS A 79 -18.38 -6.25 -10.39
N ASN A 80 -19.14 -5.37 -9.74
CA ASN A 80 -20.30 -4.70 -10.32
C ASN A 80 -20.00 -3.27 -10.80
N ILE A 81 -18.73 -2.93 -11.04
CA ILE A 81 -18.33 -1.63 -11.57
C ILE A 81 -18.79 -1.51 -13.03
N GLN A 82 -19.17 -0.31 -13.44
CA GLN A 82 -19.52 -0.01 -14.83
C GLN A 82 -18.31 -0.31 -15.73
N ASP A 83 -18.57 -0.94 -16.86
CA ASP A 83 -17.54 -1.24 -17.85
C ASP A 83 -16.92 0.06 -18.39
N ASP A 84 -15.66 -0.02 -18.82
CA ASP A 84 -14.84 1.12 -19.21
C ASP A 84 -14.69 2.20 -18.12
N CYS A 85 -14.80 1.79 -16.86
CA CYS A 85 -14.55 2.68 -15.73
C CYS A 85 -13.12 3.22 -15.77
N ILE A 86 -12.97 4.53 -15.57
CA ILE A 86 -11.69 5.23 -15.59
C ILE A 86 -11.43 5.88 -14.24
N LEU A 87 -10.23 5.62 -13.68
CA LEU A 87 -9.66 6.36 -12.56
C LEU A 87 -8.36 7.01 -13.00
N ASP A 88 -8.35 8.34 -13.06
CA ASP A 88 -7.18 9.14 -13.44
C ASP A 88 -6.65 9.88 -12.21
N PHE A 89 -5.42 9.61 -11.83
CA PHE A 89 -4.76 10.13 -10.63
C PHE A 89 -3.82 11.30 -10.93
N THR A 90 -3.87 11.87 -12.14
CA THR A 90 -3.10 13.05 -12.51
C THR A 90 -3.87 14.34 -12.24
N ALA A 91 -3.15 15.38 -11.77
CA ALA A 91 -3.78 16.66 -11.44
C ALA A 91 -4.36 17.36 -12.66
N LYS A 92 -5.69 17.55 -12.68
CA LYS A 92 -6.48 18.10 -13.79
C LYS A 92 -6.72 19.60 -13.67
N SER A 93 -7.13 20.06 -12.50
CA SER A 93 -7.44 21.47 -12.29
C SER A 93 -6.19 22.34 -12.22
N LYS A 94 -6.38 23.67 -12.26
CA LYS A 94 -5.28 24.63 -12.14
C LYS A 94 -4.49 24.36 -10.85
N LYS A 95 -3.17 24.45 -10.94
CA LYS A 95 -2.23 24.16 -9.86
C LYS A 95 -1.75 25.47 -9.23
N THR A 96 -2.19 25.76 -8.02
CA THR A 96 -1.72 26.90 -7.22
C THR A 96 -0.38 26.58 -6.54
N THR A 97 0.25 27.59 -5.94
CA THR A 97 1.47 27.36 -5.13
C THR A 97 1.16 26.51 -3.90
N GLU A 98 0.03 26.77 -3.25
CA GLU A 98 -0.44 26.01 -2.10
C GLU A 98 -0.75 24.55 -2.44
N ASP A 99 -1.43 24.31 -3.59
CA ASP A 99 -1.66 22.94 -4.07
C ASP A 99 -0.35 22.16 -4.25
N LYS A 100 0.67 22.82 -4.85
CA LYS A 100 1.98 22.20 -5.04
C LYS A 100 2.71 21.95 -3.74
N GLU A 101 2.40 22.68 -2.68
CA GLU A 101 3.01 22.50 -1.37
C GLU A 101 2.33 21.38 -0.58
N TYR A 102 0.99 21.28 -0.61
CA TYR A 102 0.25 20.39 0.29
C TYR A 102 -0.56 19.29 -0.40
N GLU A 103 -1.01 19.47 -1.64
CA GLU A 103 -1.96 18.55 -2.28
C GLU A 103 -1.33 17.67 -3.37
N LEU A 104 -0.22 18.14 -3.96
CA LEU A 104 0.35 17.57 -5.18
C LEU A 104 1.80 17.12 -5.00
N GLN A 105 2.15 16.02 -5.66
CA GLN A 105 3.52 15.52 -5.86
C GLN A 105 3.93 15.79 -7.30
N GLU A 106 5.07 16.41 -7.53
CA GLU A 106 5.67 16.49 -8.85
C GLU A 106 6.58 15.28 -9.06
N ILE A 107 6.14 14.35 -9.92
CA ILE A 107 6.86 13.09 -10.20
C ILE A 107 7.79 13.20 -11.41
N ALA A 108 7.52 14.17 -12.28
CA ALA A 108 8.38 14.59 -13.38
C ALA A 108 8.06 16.04 -13.70
N ASP A 109 8.91 16.74 -14.47
CA ASP A 109 8.73 18.18 -14.79
C ASP A 109 7.32 18.46 -15.34
N GLY A 110 6.49 19.10 -14.52
CA GLY A 110 5.11 19.45 -14.85
C GLY A 110 4.10 18.30 -14.77
N LEU A 111 4.49 17.09 -14.39
CA LEU A 111 3.58 15.97 -14.13
C LEU A 111 3.32 15.84 -12.64
N PHE A 112 2.08 16.09 -12.26
CA PHE A 112 1.64 16.09 -10.86
C PHE A 112 0.61 14.99 -10.61
N VAL A 113 0.75 14.30 -9.49
CA VAL A 113 -0.22 13.38 -8.91
C VAL A 113 -0.62 13.84 -7.50
N TYR A 114 -1.63 13.24 -6.91
CA TYR A 114 -2.15 13.66 -5.61
C TYR A 114 -1.40 13.01 -4.44
N ASN A 115 -1.24 13.76 -3.33
CA ASN A 115 -0.80 13.22 -2.06
C ASN A 115 -1.88 12.34 -1.41
N THR A 116 -3.14 12.73 -1.63
CA THR A 116 -4.31 12.05 -1.04
C THR A 116 -5.43 11.97 -2.07
N VAL A 117 -6.14 10.84 -2.10
CA VAL A 117 -7.30 10.57 -2.96
C VAL A 117 -8.43 10.01 -2.11
N ALA A 118 -9.61 10.63 -2.17
CA ALA A 118 -10.78 10.23 -1.40
C ALA A 118 -11.87 9.63 -2.29
N PHE A 119 -12.43 8.48 -1.86
CA PHE A 119 -13.63 7.88 -2.43
C PHE A 119 -14.77 8.07 -1.43
N ILE A 120 -15.81 8.78 -1.84
CA ILE A 120 -16.95 9.15 -0.99
C ILE A 120 -18.26 8.61 -1.55
N GLY A 121 -19.24 8.43 -0.69
CA GLY A 121 -20.58 7.96 -1.08
C GLY A 121 -21.29 7.31 0.10
N LYS A 122 -22.60 7.07 -0.06
CA LYS A 122 -23.39 6.36 0.94
C LYS A 122 -22.93 4.91 1.11
N ASN A 123 -23.48 4.24 2.14
CA ASN A 123 -23.26 2.80 2.31
C ASN A 123 -23.69 2.04 1.05
N ALA A 124 -22.98 0.97 0.70
CA ALA A 124 -23.21 0.18 -0.49
C ALA A 124 -23.09 0.94 -1.83
N SER A 125 -22.44 2.12 -1.87
CA SER A 125 -22.17 2.84 -3.12
C SER A 125 -21.00 2.30 -3.93
N GLY A 126 -20.29 1.28 -3.41
CA GLY A 126 -19.21 0.61 -4.11
C GLY A 126 -17.82 1.19 -3.85
N LYS A 127 -17.61 2.04 -2.83
CA LYS A 127 -16.29 2.58 -2.48
C LYS A 127 -15.23 1.50 -2.33
N THR A 128 -15.51 0.45 -1.55
CA THR A 128 -14.65 -0.72 -1.37
C THR A 128 -14.28 -1.38 -2.71
N SER A 129 -15.21 -1.43 -3.69
CA SER A 129 -14.93 -2.03 -5.00
C SER A 129 -13.87 -1.25 -5.78
N PHE A 130 -13.82 0.08 -5.65
CA PHE A 130 -12.76 0.89 -6.25
C PHE A 130 -11.43 0.76 -5.53
N LEU A 131 -11.44 0.60 -4.19
CA LEU A 131 -10.22 0.30 -3.45
C LEU A 131 -9.67 -1.10 -3.77
N ASP A 132 -10.54 -2.09 -3.97
CA ASP A 132 -10.14 -3.42 -4.45
C ASP A 132 -9.57 -3.37 -5.87
N LEU A 133 -10.10 -2.50 -6.74
CA LEU A 133 -9.53 -2.27 -8.07
C LEU A 133 -8.12 -1.64 -7.99
N LEU A 134 -7.91 -0.70 -7.07
CA LEU A 134 -6.58 -0.16 -6.77
C LEU A 134 -5.63 -1.26 -6.27
N ASP A 135 -6.07 -2.08 -5.30
CA ASP A 135 -5.28 -3.20 -4.77
C ASP A 135 -4.95 -4.22 -5.87
N CYS A 136 -5.88 -4.49 -6.79
CA CYS A 136 -5.63 -5.31 -7.98
C CYS A 136 -4.49 -4.73 -8.82
N ALA A 137 -4.57 -3.45 -9.18
CA ALA A 137 -3.54 -2.76 -9.97
C ALA A 137 -2.17 -2.78 -9.27
N TYR A 138 -2.12 -2.45 -7.99
CA TYR A 138 -0.88 -2.45 -7.21
C TYR A 138 -0.30 -3.85 -6.98
N SER A 139 -1.14 -4.88 -6.86
CA SER A 139 -0.68 -6.27 -6.78
C SER A 139 0.03 -6.69 -8.08
N ILE A 140 -0.52 -6.32 -9.24
CA ILE A 140 0.12 -6.54 -10.54
C ILE A 140 1.45 -5.78 -10.64
N LEU A 141 1.49 -4.51 -10.23
CA LEU A 141 2.68 -3.65 -10.32
C LEU A 141 3.76 -3.99 -9.26
N GLY A 142 3.37 -4.57 -8.12
CA GLY A 142 4.29 -4.89 -7.03
C GLY A 142 4.72 -6.35 -6.99
N ASN A 143 3.78 -7.27 -7.15
CA ASN A 143 3.99 -8.71 -7.02
C ASN A 143 4.07 -9.44 -8.36
N PHE A 144 3.61 -8.79 -9.44
CA PHE A 144 3.46 -9.37 -10.79
C PHE A 144 2.47 -10.54 -10.86
N SER A 145 1.64 -10.72 -9.84
CA SER A 145 0.65 -11.78 -9.71
C SER A 145 -0.58 -11.31 -8.94
N LEU A 146 -1.69 -12.01 -9.11
CA LEU A 146 -2.90 -11.84 -8.31
C LEU A 146 -3.23 -13.17 -7.65
N GLU A 147 -3.27 -13.17 -6.32
CA GLU A 147 -3.60 -14.35 -5.52
C GLU A 147 -4.34 -13.96 -4.24
N ASP A 148 -5.17 -14.87 -3.74
CA ASP A 148 -5.90 -14.75 -2.47
C ASP A 148 -6.75 -13.48 -2.32
N LYS A 149 -7.36 -13.00 -3.43
CA LYS A 149 -8.31 -11.89 -3.38
C LYS A 149 -9.73 -12.39 -3.12
N ASN A 150 -10.55 -11.54 -2.52
CA ASN A 150 -11.94 -11.85 -2.15
C ASN A 150 -12.97 -11.50 -3.27
N TYR A 151 -12.51 -11.49 -4.54
CA TYR A 151 -13.34 -11.26 -5.71
C TYR A 151 -12.99 -12.23 -6.86
N SER A 152 -13.95 -12.44 -7.78
CA SER A 152 -13.69 -13.23 -8.99
C SER A 152 -12.71 -12.52 -9.91
N TYR A 153 -11.81 -13.28 -10.51
CA TYR A 153 -10.89 -12.79 -11.53
C TYR A 153 -11.48 -12.85 -12.95
N ASP A 154 -12.60 -13.59 -13.13
CA ASP A 154 -13.10 -13.92 -14.46
C ASP A 154 -13.71 -12.74 -15.19
N GLY A 155 -13.28 -12.55 -16.43
CA GLY A 155 -13.82 -11.54 -17.35
C GLY A 155 -13.31 -10.12 -17.09
N ILE A 156 -12.26 -9.95 -16.28
CA ILE A 156 -11.67 -8.65 -16.05
C ILE A 156 -10.77 -8.26 -17.24
N HIS A 157 -11.05 -7.10 -17.86
CA HIS A 157 -10.14 -6.43 -18.77
C HIS A 157 -9.57 -5.21 -18.08
N LEU A 158 -8.22 -5.08 -18.03
CA LEU A 158 -7.53 -4.04 -17.29
C LEU A 158 -6.50 -3.32 -18.15
N VAL A 159 -6.52 -1.99 -18.11
CA VAL A 159 -5.49 -1.13 -18.70
C VAL A 159 -4.91 -0.23 -17.61
N LEU A 160 -3.60 -0.29 -17.41
CA LEU A 160 -2.87 0.53 -16.46
C LEU A 160 -1.90 1.45 -17.17
N PHE A 161 -1.84 2.71 -16.73
CA PHE A 161 -0.73 3.59 -17.08
C PHE A 161 0.06 3.92 -15.80
N PHE A 162 1.35 3.77 -15.87
CA PHE A 162 2.24 4.11 -14.76
C PHE A 162 3.51 4.82 -15.25
N TYR A 163 4.01 5.71 -14.41
CA TYR A 163 5.29 6.37 -14.63
C TYR A 163 6.41 5.57 -13.98
N HIS A 164 7.50 5.37 -14.70
CA HIS A 164 8.72 4.78 -14.16
C HIS A 164 9.93 5.24 -14.97
N ASP A 165 10.96 5.73 -14.27
CA ASP A 165 12.26 6.07 -14.86
C ASP A 165 12.20 6.98 -16.11
N GLY A 166 11.43 8.08 -16.03
CA GLY A 166 11.30 9.05 -17.12
C GLY A 166 10.36 8.64 -18.26
N LYS A 167 9.71 7.48 -18.14
CA LYS A 167 8.79 6.95 -19.16
C LYS A 167 7.40 6.76 -18.61
N ILE A 168 6.42 6.81 -19.50
CA ILE A 168 5.05 6.37 -19.26
C ILE A 168 4.90 4.99 -19.89
N TYR A 169 4.44 4.03 -19.11
CA TYR A 169 4.13 2.69 -19.55
C TYR A 169 2.62 2.48 -19.64
N ARG A 170 2.18 1.80 -20.68
CA ARG A 170 0.82 1.30 -20.85
C ARG A 170 0.86 -0.22 -20.80
N TYR A 171 0.15 -0.79 -19.86
CA TYR A 171 -0.04 -2.22 -19.72
C TYR A 171 -1.51 -2.58 -19.90
N SER A 172 -1.82 -3.56 -20.73
CA SER A 172 -3.18 -4.10 -20.87
C SER A 172 -3.17 -5.62 -20.77
N THR A 173 -4.24 -6.19 -20.21
CA THR A 173 -4.38 -7.64 -20.01
C THR A 173 -5.83 -8.02 -19.80
N ASP A 174 -6.16 -9.25 -20.18
CA ASP A 174 -7.36 -9.95 -19.73
C ASP A 174 -6.99 -10.88 -18.58
N ILE A 175 -7.83 -10.92 -17.56
CA ILE A 175 -7.59 -11.68 -16.33
C ILE A 175 -8.71 -12.71 -16.17
N ALA A 176 -8.33 -13.93 -15.77
CA ALA A 176 -9.26 -15.02 -15.48
C ALA A 176 -8.75 -15.84 -14.28
N SER A 177 -9.65 -16.60 -13.66
CA SER A 177 -9.29 -17.53 -12.60
C SER A 177 -8.44 -18.66 -13.16
N SER A 178 -7.39 -19.05 -12.45
CA SER A 178 -6.55 -20.19 -12.85
C SER A 178 -7.35 -21.50 -12.72
N GLN A 179 -7.30 -22.34 -13.77
CA GLN A 179 -7.91 -23.66 -13.73
C GLN A 179 -7.11 -24.66 -12.89
N ASN A 180 -5.82 -24.42 -12.71
CA ASN A 180 -4.88 -25.36 -12.09
C ASN A 180 -4.51 -24.98 -10.63
N LEU A 181 -4.68 -23.74 -10.23
CA LEU A 181 -4.28 -23.21 -8.94
C LEU A 181 -5.46 -22.48 -8.29
N SER A 182 -5.95 -23.00 -7.18
CA SER A 182 -6.99 -22.32 -6.41
C SER A 182 -6.52 -20.94 -5.97
N ASN A 183 -7.40 -19.95 -6.04
CA ASN A 183 -7.18 -18.57 -5.61
C ASN A 183 -6.10 -17.78 -6.37
N LYS A 184 -5.69 -18.21 -7.57
CA LYS A 184 -4.78 -17.46 -8.43
C LYS A 184 -5.44 -17.01 -9.72
N ALA A 185 -4.99 -15.86 -10.23
CA ALA A 185 -5.37 -15.39 -11.56
C ALA A 185 -4.34 -15.79 -12.61
N THR A 186 -4.82 -15.89 -13.85
CA THR A 186 -4.00 -15.99 -15.06
C THR A 186 -4.18 -14.73 -15.90
N PHE A 187 -3.13 -14.36 -16.63
CA PHE A 187 -3.08 -13.19 -17.50
C PHE A 187 -3.00 -13.64 -18.96
N SER A 188 -3.89 -13.11 -19.79
CA SER A 188 -3.89 -13.36 -21.23
C SER A 188 -3.91 -12.04 -22.01
N HIS A 189 -3.62 -12.12 -23.32
CA HIS A 189 -3.56 -10.94 -24.21
C HIS A 189 -2.74 -9.76 -23.64
N GLN A 190 -1.69 -10.08 -22.91
CA GLN A 190 -0.86 -9.07 -22.28
C GLN A 190 -0.12 -8.22 -23.31
N GLN A 191 -0.22 -6.91 -23.19
CA GLN A 191 0.51 -5.95 -24.00
C GLN A 191 1.18 -4.92 -23.09
N LEU A 192 2.44 -4.61 -23.37
CA LEU A 192 3.21 -3.61 -22.63
C LEU A 192 3.92 -2.69 -23.61
N SER A 193 3.62 -1.41 -23.53
CA SER A 193 4.22 -0.38 -24.39
C SER A 193 4.72 0.80 -23.55
N GLU A 194 5.66 1.55 -24.10
CA GLU A 194 6.29 2.66 -23.42
C GLU A 194 6.42 3.88 -24.31
N LYS A 195 6.44 5.07 -23.71
CA LYS A 195 6.87 6.32 -24.35
C LYS A 195 7.67 7.18 -23.38
N THR A 196 8.64 7.91 -23.87
CA THR A 196 9.39 8.88 -23.04
C THR A 196 8.46 10.03 -22.66
N TYR A 197 8.48 10.41 -21.39
CA TYR A 197 7.73 11.55 -20.92
C TYR A 197 8.40 12.86 -21.32
N TYR A 198 7.60 13.80 -21.84
CA TYR A 198 8.00 15.19 -22.13
C TYR A 198 6.94 16.15 -21.58
N LYS A 199 7.35 17.22 -20.90
CA LYS A 199 6.47 18.27 -20.37
C LYS A 199 5.52 18.84 -21.41
N SER A 200 5.99 19.05 -22.63
CA SER A 200 5.18 19.57 -23.73
C SER A 200 4.00 18.66 -24.12
N LYS A 201 4.08 17.36 -23.80
CA LYS A 201 3.05 16.36 -24.06
C LYS A 201 2.26 15.95 -22.80
N ALA A 202 2.40 16.68 -21.69
CA ALA A 202 1.77 16.34 -20.40
C ALA A 202 0.23 16.22 -20.48
N LYS A 203 -0.44 16.95 -21.38
CA LYS A 203 -1.90 16.86 -21.59
C LYS A 203 -2.33 15.63 -22.40
N ALA A 204 -1.41 14.97 -23.09
CA ALA A 204 -1.67 13.83 -23.97
C ALA A 204 -0.96 12.55 -23.49
N ILE A 205 -0.68 12.45 -22.18
CA ILE A 205 0.08 11.32 -21.64
C ILE A 205 -0.64 9.98 -21.81
N PHE A 206 -1.98 10.00 -21.88
CA PHE A 206 -2.79 8.79 -22.06
C PHE A 206 -3.24 8.59 -23.52
N SER A 207 -2.90 9.52 -24.45
CA SER A 207 -3.14 9.30 -25.88
C SER A 207 -2.35 8.10 -26.38
N ASP A 208 -2.95 7.33 -27.29
CA ASP A 208 -2.33 6.16 -27.91
C ASP A 208 -1.14 6.51 -28.82
N ASP A 209 -0.99 7.78 -29.14
CA ASP A 209 0.10 8.27 -29.98
C ASP A 209 1.46 8.09 -29.27
N ASP A 210 2.49 7.78 -30.06
CA ASP A 210 3.88 7.68 -29.66
C ASP A 210 4.20 6.49 -28.70
N PHE A 211 3.29 5.58 -28.40
CA PHE A 211 3.61 4.37 -27.68
C PHE A 211 4.30 3.34 -28.58
N THR A 212 5.43 2.82 -28.13
CA THR A 212 6.16 1.73 -28.78
C THR A 212 6.11 0.48 -27.89
N PRO A 213 5.96 -0.73 -28.45
CA PRO A 213 6.05 -1.94 -27.66
C PRO A 213 7.39 -2.03 -26.92
N VAL A 214 7.36 -2.51 -25.67
CA VAL A 214 8.57 -2.78 -24.91
C VAL A 214 9.30 -3.95 -25.56
N GLU A 215 10.59 -3.77 -25.86
CA GLU A 215 11.44 -4.80 -26.47
C GLU A 215 11.85 -5.87 -25.44
N ASN A 216 12.25 -7.05 -25.97
CA ASN A 216 12.83 -8.15 -25.19
C ASN A 216 11.90 -8.73 -24.10
N ILE A 217 10.59 -8.75 -24.34
CA ILE A 217 9.65 -9.47 -23.49
C ILE A 217 9.83 -10.98 -23.75
N GLY A 218 10.27 -11.71 -22.72
CA GLY A 218 10.39 -13.17 -22.74
C GLY A 218 9.06 -13.86 -22.38
N ILE A 219 9.08 -15.19 -22.38
CA ILE A 219 7.95 -16.02 -21.98
C ILE A 219 7.93 -16.11 -20.45
N LEU A 220 6.78 -15.86 -19.84
CA LEU A 220 6.51 -16.02 -18.41
C LEU A 220 5.39 -17.04 -18.20
N PRO A 221 5.27 -17.63 -16.98
CA PRO A 221 4.09 -18.37 -16.58
C PRO A 221 2.81 -17.53 -16.73
N GLU A 222 1.70 -18.19 -17.01
CA GLU A 222 0.40 -17.53 -17.23
C GLU A 222 -0.10 -16.74 -16.00
N ASP A 223 0.35 -17.09 -14.80
CA ASP A 223 0.04 -16.40 -13.55
C ASP A 223 0.95 -15.19 -13.25
N THR A 224 1.82 -14.83 -14.20
CA THR A 224 2.81 -13.76 -14.03
C THR A 224 2.64 -12.66 -15.06
N SER A 225 2.53 -11.41 -14.59
CA SER A 225 2.42 -10.23 -15.43
C SER A 225 3.76 -9.87 -16.11
N ILE A 226 3.69 -9.54 -17.42
CA ILE A 226 4.86 -9.06 -18.20
C ILE A 226 5.41 -7.71 -17.72
N VAL A 227 4.72 -6.99 -16.83
CA VAL A 227 5.25 -5.79 -16.14
C VAL A 227 6.57 -6.10 -15.42
N PHE A 228 6.80 -7.37 -15.06
CA PHE A 228 8.08 -7.86 -14.53
C PHE A 228 9.29 -7.43 -15.39
N PHE A 229 9.18 -7.39 -16.71
CA PHE A 229 10.30 -7.02 -17.59
C PHE A 229 10.73 -5.55 -17.46
N VAL A 230 9.82 -4.69 -16.98
CA VAL A 230 10.10 -3.27 -16.71
C VAL A 230 10.54 -3.07 -15.26
N LEU A 231 9.74 -3.52 -14.31
CA LEU A 231 9.97 -3.25 -12.89
C LEU A 231 11.00 -4.19 -12.25
N LYS A 232 11.22 -5.39 -12.84
CA LYS A 232 12.30 -6.36 -12.57
C LYS A 232 12.33 -6.96 -11.17
N LYS A 233 11.77 -6.29 -10.16
CA LYS A 233 11.84 -6.68 -8.76
C LYS A 233 10.47 -6.57 -8.10
N LYS A 234 10.11 -7.60 -7.35
CA LYS A 234 8.94 -7.53 -6.46
C LYS A 234 9.21 -6.52 -5.34
N GLU A 235 8.33 -5.57 -5.20
CA GLU A 235 8.41 -4.54 -4.16
C GLU A 235 7.01 -4.23 -3.64
N THR A 236 6.90 -3.94 -2.34
CA THR A 236 5.67 -3.39 -1.79
C THR A 236 5.41 -2.01 -2.37
N ARG A 237 4.47 -1.92 -3.31
CA ARG A 237 4.08 -0.65 -3.96
C ARG A 237 2.92 0.01 -3.25
N ALA A 238 2.01 -0.79 -2.69
CA ALA A 238 0.95 -0.32 -1.82
C ALA A 238 0.64 -1.35 -0.74
N VAL A 239 0.05 -0.89 0.37
CA VAL A 239 -0.52 -1.74 1.42
C VAL A 239 -2.00 -1.42 1.53
N TYR A 240 -2.85 -2.43 1.46
CA TYR A 240 -4.28 -2.31 1.61
C TYR A 240 -4.71 -2.63 3.04
N PHE A 241 -5.26 -1.63 3.70
CA PHE A 241 -5.84 -1.73 5.04
C PHE A 241 -7.37 -1.80 4.90
N ASN A 242 -7.87 -3.01 4.88
CA ASN A 242 -9.27 -3.30 4.67
C ASN A 242 -10.02 -3.40 6.02
N SER A 243 -11.28 -3.00 6.04
CA SER A 243 -12.14 -3.04 7.23
C SER A 243 -12.50 -4.45 7.70
N ASP A 244 -12.42 -5.46 6.82
CA ASP A 244 -12.78 -6.85 7.12
C ASP A 244 -11.77 -7.59 8.04
N GLY A 245 -10.62 -6.98 8.32
CA GLY A 245 -9.54 -7.55 9.15
C GLY A 245 -9.84 -7.51 10.65
N GLU A 246 -10.98 -8.05 11.11
CA GLU A 246 -11.31 -8.10 12.53
C GLU A 246 -10.72 -9.32 13.26
N GLY A 247 -10.40 -9.14 14.56
CA GLY A 247 -10.01 -10.20 15.45
C GLY A 247 -8.57 -10.67 15.38
N ALA A 248 -8.33 -11.99 15.36
CA ALA A 248 -6.99 -12.59 15.43
C ALA A 248 -6.04 -12.15 14.31
N ASN A 249 -6.56 -11.81 13.15
CA ASN A 249 -5.76 -11.33 12.03
C ASN A 249 -5.14 -9.95 12.30
N THR A 250 -5.82 -9.04 12.97
CA THR A 250 -5.29 -7.70 13.31
C THR A 250 -4.05 -7.82 14.19
N TYR A 251 -4.06 -8.67 15.20
CA TYR A 251 -2.89 -8.90 16.06
C TYR A 251 -1.71 -9.49 15.28
N ARG A 252 -1.98 -10.48 14.43
CA ARG A 252 -0.94 -11.09 13.59
C ARG A 252 -0.30 -10.05 12.65
N LEU A 253 -1.11 -9.22 12.02
CA LEU A 253 -0.64 -8.14 11.15
C LEU A 253 0.14 -7.08 11.93
N MET A 254 -0.31 -6.71 13.14
CA MET A 254 0.39 -5.78 14.01
C MET A 254 1.80 -6.28 14.38
N PHE A 255 1.93 -7.52 14.84
CA PHE A 255 3.23 -8.08 15.17
C PHE A 255 4.14 -8.20 13.95
N HIS A 256 3.56 -8.57 12.79
CA HIS A 256 4.30 -8.60 11.54
C HIS A 256 4.81 -7.20 11.15
N ALA A 257 3.97 -6.18 11.23
CA ALA A 257 4.34 -4.79 10.94
C ALA A 257 5.42 -4.26 11.89
N LEU A 258 5.32 -4.53 13.19
CA LEU A 258 6.33 -4.16 14.18
C LEU A 258 7.70 -4.77 13.87
N LYS A 259 7.73 -6.06 13.51
CA LYS A 259 8.95 -6.79 13.13
C LYS A 259 9.53 -6.29 11.80
N LEU A 260 8.66 -6.05 10.81
CA LEU A 260 9.05 -5.66 9.47
C LEU A 260 9.61 -4.23 9.43
N TYR A 261 8.90 -3.27 10.02
CA TYR A 261 9.21 -1.85 9.87
C TYR A 261 10.16 -1.32 10.94
N LYS A 262 10.35 -2.02 12.06
CA LYS A 262 11.31 -1.72 13.15
C LYS A 262 11.36 -0.22 13.50
N LEU A 263 10.22 0.34 13.88
CA LEU A 263 10.15 1.74 14.32
C LEU A 263 11.01 1.95 15.58
N SER A 264 11.58 3.15 15.72
CA SER A 264 12.32 3.47 16.92
C SER A 264 11.42 3.40 18.16
N PRO A 265 11.93 2.95 19.34
CA PRO A 265 11.15 2.87 20.57
C PRO A 265 10.48 4.20 20.95
N SER A 266 11.12 5.33 20.66
CA SER A 266 10.56 6.66 20.91
C SER A 266 9.31 6.94 20.05
N VAL A 267 9.34 6.59 18.78
CA VAL A 267 8.18 6.77 17.87
C VAL A 267 7.06 5.82 18.28
N LEU A 268 7.38 4.56 18.52
CA LEU A 268 6.41 3.55 18.95
C LEU A 268 5.70 3.93 20.25
N SER A 269 6.46 4.46 21.23
CA SER A 269 5.88 4.94 22.49
C SER A 269 4.91 6.09 22.29
N LYS A 270 5.23 7.06 21.41
CA LYS A 270 4.32 8.17 21.08
C LYS A 270 3.05 7.69 20.41
N VAL A 271 3.17 6.74 19.48
CA VAL A 271 1.98 6.15 18.81
C VAL A 271 1.09 5.44 19.83
N LEU A 272 1.67 4.62 20.71
CA LEU A 272 0.91 3.93 21.74
C LEU A 272 0.18 4.90 22.68
N HIS A 273 0.86 5.97 23.08
CA HIS A 273 0.29 6.98 23.97
C HIS A 273 -0.92 7.72 23.37
N LEU A 274 -1.03 7.79 22.03
CA LEU A 274 -2.25 8.33 21.37
C LEU A 274 -3.49 7.48 21.67
N PHE A 275 -3.33 6.16 21.87
CA PHE A 275 -4.43 5.21 22.07
C PHE A 275 -4.63 4.79 23.52
N ASP A 276 -3.55 4.76 24.31
CA ASP A 276 -3.58 4.39 25.72
C ASP A 276 -2.53 5.18 26.50
N SER A 277 -3.01 6.18 27.26
CA SER A 277 -2.15 7.05 28.07
C SER A 277 -1.45 6.33 29.24
N ASN A 278 -1.87 5.10 29.60
CA ASN A 278 -1.21 4.30 30.62
C ASN A 278 0.07 3.62 30.10
N ILE A 279 0.22 3.48 28.78
CA ILE A 279 1.38 2.87 28.17
C ILE A 279 2.47 3.94 27.93
N LYS A 280 3.56 3.86 28.67
CA LYS A 280 4.72 4.76 28.52
C LYS A 280 5.64 4.35 27.39
N SER A 281 5.93 3.06 27.27
CA SER A 281 6.77 2.52 26.19
C SER A 281 6.52 1.04 25.95
N LEU A 282 6.79 0.63 24.71
CA LEU A 282 6.87 -0.74 24.27
C LEU A 282 8.15 -0.93 23.48
N THR A 283 9.01 -1.85 23.90
CA THR A 283 10.27 -2.15 23.23
C THR A 283 10.30 -3.65 22.93
N MET A 284 10.46 -3.99 21.65
CA MET A 284 10.64 -5.38 21.22
C MET A 284 12.04 -5.85 21.62
N LEU A 285 12.13 -7.04 22.25
CA LEU A 285 13.38 -7.66 22.64
C LEU A 285 14.04 -8.41 21.46
N GLU A 286 15.28 -8.86 21.64
CA GLU A 286 16.09 -9.48 20.58
C GLU A 286 15.47 -10.76 20.00
N ASP A 287 14.69 -11.49 20.80
CA ASP A 287 13.99 -12.71 20.38
C ASP A 287 12.77 -12.45 19.47
N GLU A 288 12.40 -11.17 19.27
CA GLU A 288 11.27 -10.72 18.47
C GLU A 288 9.88 -11.28 18.89
N HIS A 289 9.80 -11.93 20.06
CA HIS A 289 8.58 -12.52 20.63
C HIS A 289 8.22 -11.96 22.00
N ASN A 290 9.17 -11.33 22.68
CA ASN A 290 8.98 -10.69 23.97
C ASN A 290 9.16 -9.19 23.86
N TYR A 291 8.48 -8.46 24.72
CA TYR A 291 8.44 -7.00 24.74
C TYR A 291 8.64 -6.50 26.17
N GLU A 292 9.49 -5.50 26.35
CA GLU A 292 9.49 -4.70 27.58
C GLU A 292 8.35 -3.68 27.49
N LEU A 293 7.31 -3.86 28.29
CA LEU A 293 6.17 -2.97 28.42
C LEU A 293 6.32 -2.12 29.68
N SER A 294 6.40 -0.80 29.51
CA SER A 294 6.42 0.16 30.60
C SER A 294 5.05 0.83 30.71
N LEU A 295 4.40 0.63 31.84
CA LEU A 295 3.13 1.24 32.20
C LEU A 295 3.34 2.35 33.24
N THR A 296 2.30 3.13 33.52
CA THR A 296 2.29 4.09 34.66
C THR A 296 2.51 3.39 35.99
N THR A 297 2.09 2.13 36.13
CA THR A 297 2.19 1.29 37.32
C THR A 297 3.51 0.52 37.48
N GLY A 298 4.36 0.52 36.46
CA GLY A 298 5.64 -0.19 36.48
C GLY A 298 6.05 -0.81 35.14
N LYS A 299 7.16 -1.53 35.14
CA LYS A 299 7.66 -2.23 33.96
C LYS A 299 7.48 -3.73 34.09
N LYS A 300 7.20 -4.41 32.99
CA LYS A 300 7.15 -5.88 32.91
C LYS A 300 7.57 -6.36 31.52
N THR A 301 8.13 -7.55 31.46
CA THR A 301 8.34 -8.27 30.22
C THR A 301 7.11 -9.11 29.92
N VAL A 302 6.61 -9.02 28.71
CA VAL A 302 5.41 -9.70 28.24
C VAL A 302 5.68 -10.35 26.87
N SER A 303 5.12 -11.52 26.64
CA SER A 303 5.14 -12.18 25.34
C SER A 303 4.12 -11.54 24.38
N ASP A 304 4.25 -11.82 23.08
CA ASP A 304 3.25 -11.43 22.07
C ASP A 304 1.85 -11.97 22.43
N LYS A 305 1.74 -13.18 23.00
CA LYS A 305 0.46 -13.74 23.48
C LYS A 305 -0.15 -12.97 24.64
N GLU A 306 0.66 -12.52 25.59
CA GLU A 306 0.18 -11.73 26.73
C GLU A 306 -0.17 -10.30 26.29
N LEU A 307 0.59 -9.74 25.35
CA LEU A 307 0.36 -8.39 24.85
C LEU A 307 -1.02 -8.25 24.19
N ILE A 308 -1.51 -9.30 23.50
CA ILE A 308 -2.86 -9.35 22.93
C ILE A 308 -3.96 -9.12 24.00
N HIS A 309 -3.77 -9.62 25.21
CA HIS A 309 -4.74 -9.46 26.29
C HIS A 309 -4.61 -8.13 27.04
N ILE A 310 -3.49 -7.43 26.87
CA ILE A 310 -3.21 -6.15 27.51
C ILE A 310 -3.72 -4.99 26.68
N LEU A 311 -3.46 -5.04 25.36
CA LEU A 311 -3.88 -3.99 24.43
C LEU A 311 -5.37 -4.12 24.12
N SER A 312 -6.09 -2.99 24.14
CA SER A 312 -7.46 -2.96 23.63
C SER A 312 -7.48 -3.22 22.11
N SER A 313 -8.62 -3.67 21.59
CA SER A 313 -8.78 -3.83 20.13
C SER A 313 -8.55 -2.53 19.37
N GLY A 314 -9.01 -1.39 19.92
CA GLY A 314 -8.78 -0.05 19.37
C GLY A 314 -7.29 0.33 19.39
N THR A 315 -6.59 0.07 20.49
CA THR A 315 -5.15 0.31 20.59
C THR A 315 -4.37 -0.53 19.57
N THR A 316 -4.74 -1.79 19.40
CA THR A 316 -4.09 -2.70 18.44
C THR A 316 -4.30 -2.26 16.99
N LYS A 317 -5.55 -1.95 16.61
CA LYS A 317 -5.87 -1.42 15.27
C LYS A 317 -5.16 -0.08 15.01
N GLY A 318 -5.20 0.83 15.98
CA GLY A 318 -4.53 2.12 15.89
C GLY A 318 -3.03 2.01 15.76
N LEU A 319 -2.41 1.12 16.55
CA LEU A 319 -0.99 0.84 16.47
C LEU A 319 -0.61 0.29 15.10
N LEU A 320 -1.33 -0.73 14.59
CA LEU A 320 -1.11 -1.29 13.27
C LEU A 320 -1.21 -0.20 12.18
N LEU A 321 -2.26 0.60 12.21
CA LEU A 321 -2.47 1.67 11.22
C LEU A 321 -1.33 2.70 11.26
N TYR A 322 -1.01 3.26 12.43
CA TYR A 322 0.02 4.28 12.53
C TYR A 322 1.44 3.76 12.22
N VAL A 323 1.74 2.52 12.59
CA VAL A 323 3.00 1.85 12.18
C VAL A 323 3.09 1.76 10.67
N THR A 324 1.98 1.39 10.01
CA THR A 324 1.91 1.27 8.54
C THR A 324 1.98 2.65 7.88
N VAL A 325 1.28 3.67 8.40
CA VAL A 325 1.35 5.06 7.92
C VAL A 325 2.79 5.59 7.98
N ILE A 326 3.46 5.44 9.13
CA ILE A 326 4.84 5.89 9.30
C ILE A 326 5.80 5.15 8.35
N ALA A 327 5.59 3.85 8.18
CA ALA A 327 6.35 3.05 7.23
C ALA A 327 6.12 3.49 5.78
N SER A 328 4.86 3.73 5.39
CA SER A 328 4.51 4.27 4.06
C SER A 328 5.23 5.58 3.78
N LEU A 329 5.14 6.55 4.68
CA LEU A 329 5.80 7.85 4.56
C LEU A 329 7.33 7.75 4.52
N LYS A 330 7.91 6.78 5.22
CA LYS A 330 9.36 6.55 5.29
C LYS A 330 9.92 5.82 4.08
N TYR A 331 9.18 4.83 3.54
CA TYR A 331 9.65 3.95 2.48
C TYR A 331 9.02 4.26 1.11
N GLY A 332 7.99 5.11 1.05
CA GLY A 332 7.41 5.62 -0.20
C GLY A 332 6.43 4.67 -0.88
N PHE A 333 5.93 3.64 -0.19
CA PHE A 333 4.82 2.85 -0.73
C PHE A 333 3.48 3.55 -0.45
N ASP A 334 2.52 3.37 -1.34
CA ASP A 334 1.21 3.98 -1.21
C ASP A 334 0.35 3.20 -0.18
N LEU A 335 -0.62 3.87 0.44
CA LEU A 335 -1.51 3.25 1.43
C LEU A 335 -2.95 3.37 0.97
N ILE A 336 -3.67 2.25 1.00
CA ILE A 336 -5.09 2.16 0.67
C ILE A 336 -5.82 1.82 1.96
N ILE A 337 -6.80 2.65 2.38
CA ILE A 337 -7.57 2.43 3.61
C ILE A 337 -9.06 2.45 3.30
N ASP A 338 -9.73 1.33 3.56
CA ASP A 338 -11.20 1.29 3.48
C ASP A 338 -11.81 1.79 4.79
N GLU A 339 -12.81 2.68 4.67
CA GLU A 339 -13.51 3.28 5.81
C GLU A 339 -12.53 3.85 6.86
N ILE A 340 -11.74 4.85 6.44
CA ILE A 340 -10.64 5.41 7.26
C ILE A 340 -11.09 5.88 8.65
N GLU A 341 -12.36 6.24 8.81
CA GLU A 341 -13.00 6.61 10.08
C GLU A 341 -13.30 5.42 10.98
N ASN A 342 -13.24 4.19 10.49
CA ASN A 342 -13.71 3.03 11.22
C ASN A 342 -12.85 2.80 12.46
N HIS A 343 -13.47 2.95 13.64
CA HIS A 343 -12.84 2.77 14.95
C HIS A 343 -11.86 3.87 15.40
N PHE A 344 -11.77 5.01 14.68
CA PHE A 344 -10.87 6.10 15.06
C PHE A 344 -11.62 7.41 15.31
N HIS A 345 -11.13 8.15 16.27
CA HIS A 345 -11.62 9.52 16.48
C HIS A 345 -11.26 10.39 15.27
N LYS A 346 -12.19 11.28 14.86
CA LYS A 346 -12.04 12.18 13.73
C LYS A 346 -10.67 12.88 13.67
N THR A 347 -10.17 13.38 14.80
CA THR A 347 -8.87 14.06 14.90
C THR A 347 -7.69 13.17 14.49
N LEU A 348 -7.76 11.85 14.74
CA LEU A 348 -6.69 10.91 14.31
C LEU A 348 -6.73 10.72 12.80
N VAL A 349 -7.91 10.65 12.21
CA VAL A 349 -8.08 10.56 10.76
C VAL A 349 -7.56 11.83 10.08
N GLU A 350 -7.96 13.00 10.57
CA GLU A 350 -7.46 14.29 10.09
C GLU A 350 -5.92 14.39 10.19
N ASN A 351 -5.35 13.90 11.28
CA ASN A 351 -3.89 13.84 11.44
C ASN A 351 -3.23 12.96 10.39
N ILE A 352 -3.75 11.78 10.11
CA ILE A 352 -3.22 10.88 9.06
C ILE A 352 -3.24 11.58 7.71
N ILE A 353 -4.38 12.18 7.30
CA ILE A 353 -4.49 12.91 6.03
C ILE A 353 -3.45 14.03 5.96
N ASN A 354 -3.30 14.82 7.02
CA ASN A 354 -2.34 15.92 7.08
C ASN A 354 -0.88 15.45 7.01
N LEU A 355 -0.53 14.28 7.58
CA LEU A 355 0.82 13.71 7.46
C LEU A 355 1.19 13.41 5.99
N TYR A 356 0.25 12.93 5.17
CA TYR A 356 0.51 12.70 3.74
C TYR A 356 0.60 14.02 2.95
N LYS A 357 -0.14 15.06 3.37
CA LYS A 357 -0.12 16.39 2.74
C LYS A 357 1.16 17.17 3.06
N ASP A 358 1.78 16.93 4.21
CA ASP A 358 2.99 17.64 4.65
C ASP A 358 4.26 17.09 3.98
N LYS A 359 4.81 17.82 3.03
CA LYS A 359 6.04 17.45 2.32
C LYS A 359 7.28 17.33 3.21
N SER A 360 7.30 17.99 4.36
CA SER A 360 8.39 17.84 5.32
C SER A 360 8.42 16.45 5.96
N VAL A 361 7.26 15.80 6.00
CA VAL A 361 7.03 14.44 6.51
C VAL A 361 7.02 13.43 5.35
N ASN A 362 6.22 13.66 4.31
CA ASN A 362 6.05 12.79 3.14
C ASN A 362 7.15 13.02 2.09
N LYS A 363 8.40 12.80 2.45
CA LYS A 363 9.58 13.02 1.58
C LYS A 363 9.71 11.97 0.47
N CYS A 364 9.14 10.80 0.66
CA CYS A 364 9.21 9.70 -0.29
C CYS A 364 8.01 9.66 -1.27
N ASN A 365 7.17 10.70 -1.26
CA ASN A 365 6.04 10.85 -2.16
C ASN A 365 5.04 9.68 -2.09
N ALA A 366 4.73 9.19 -0.89
CA ALA A 366 3.66 8.21 -0.69
C ALA A 366 2.28 8.85 -0.94
N THR A 367 1.35 8.09 -1.51
CA THR A 367 -0.05 8.50 -1.71
C THR A 367 -0.96 7.76 -0.76
N LEU A 368 -1.91 8.48 -0.16
CA LEU A 368 -2.99 7.90 0.63
C LEU A 368 -4.27 7.85 -0.21
N TYR A 369 -4.76 6.64 -0.48
CA TYR A 369 -6.08 6.39 -1.04
C TYR A 369 -7.00 5.93 0.09
N PHE A 370 -8.18 6.50 0.21
CA PHE A 370 -9.09 6.07 1.25
C PHE A 370 -10.56 6.22 0.86
N SER A 371 -11.40 5.39 1.46
CA SER A 371 -12.84 5.59 1.44
C SER A 371 -13.32 6.21 2.75
N THR A 372 -14.41 6.96 2.69
CA THR A 372 -15.01 7.55 3.88
C THR A 372 -16.50 7.81 3.71
N HIS A 373 -17.21 7.76 4.84
CA HIS A 373 -18.58 8.26 5.00
C HIS A 373 -18.62 9.64 5.67
N TYR A 374 -17.49 10.10 6.23
CA TYR A 374 -17.38 11.39 6.89
C TYR A 374 -17.12 12.49 5.87
N CYS A 375 -18.20 13.09 5.36
CA CYS A 375 -18.10 14.17 4.37
C CYS A 375 -17.37 15.40 4.89
N GLU A 376 -17.28 15.60 6.22
CA GLU A 376 -16.50 16.69 6.82
C GLU A 376 -15.01 16.59 6.54
N LEU A 377 -14.48 15.39 6.29
CA LEU A 377 -13.09 15.21 5.87
C LEU A 377 -12.79 15.85 4.51
N LEU A 378 -13.82 16.06 3.67
CA LEU A 378 -13.67 16.71 2.38
C LEU A 378 -13.30 18.18 2.48
N ASP A 379 -13.63 18.83 3.59
CA ASP A 379 -13.29 20.22 3.83
C ASP A 379 -11.77 20.39 4.14
N LEU A 380 -11.04 19.30 4.38
CA LEU A 380 -9.57 19.30 4.46
C LEU A 380 -8.88 19.46 3.09
N PHE A 381 -9.60 19.25 1.99
CA PHE A 381 -9.04 19.30 0.63
C PHE A 381 -9.29 20.67 0.00
N ASN A 382 -8.24 21.30 -0.51
CA ASN A 382 -8.36 22.53 -1.30
C ASN A 382 -8.85 22.20 -2.72
N ARG A 383 -8.56 21.00 -3.21
CA ARG A 383 -8.87 20.52 -4.55
C ARG A 383 -10.17 19.73 -4.59
N GLN A 384 -10.66 19.48 -5.80
CA GLN A 384 -11.85 18.65 -6.07
C GLN A 384 -11.50 17.48 -7.01
N ASP A 385 -10.42 17.58 -7.77
CA ASP A 385 -10.01 16.58 -8.75
C ASP A 385 -9.33 15.35 -8.13
N ASN A 386 -9.07 15.35 -6.82
CA ASN A 386 -8.62 14.21 -6.01
C ASN A 386 -9.75 13.54 -5.21
N ILE A 387 -11.01 13.90 -5.49
CA ILE A 387 -12.20 13.35 -4.82
C ILE A 387 -13.08 12.64 -5.83
N TRP A 388 -13.43 11.39 -5.54
CA TRP A 388 -14.28 10.53 -6.36
C TRP A 388 -15.59 10.26 -5.64
N VAL A 389 -16.71 10.59 -6.28
CA VAL A 389 -18.06 10.36 -5.77
C VAL A 389 -18.55 9.02 -6.29
N CYS A 390 -18.73 8.06 -5.37
CA CYS A 390 -19.21 6.71 -5.69
C CYS A 390 -20.73 6.64 -5.58
N ARG A 391 -21.36 6.06 -6.60
CA ARG A 391 -22.80 5.82 -6.64
C ARG A 391 -23.09 4.42 -7.17
N ALA A 392 -24.10 3.78 -6.65
CA ALA A 392 -24.61 2.51 -7.10
C ALA A 392 -26.08 2.64 -7.52
N ASP A 393 -26.36 2.22 -8.74
CA ASP A 393 -27.69 2.00 -9.28
C ASP A 393 -27.71 0.57 -9.88
N LYS A 394 -27.81 0.40 -11.17
CA LYS A 394 -27.65 -0.90 -11.84
C LYS A 394 -26.20 -1.36 -11.84
N LYS A 395 -25.28 -0.45 -11.98
CA LYS A 395 -23.84 -0.62 -11.90
C LYS A 395 -23.25 0.41 -10.92
N ILE A 396 -22.06 0.12 -10.43
CA ILE A 396 -21.29 1.03 -9.57
C ILE A 396 -20.49 1.99 -10.45
N VAL A 397 -20.56 3.28 -10.17
CA VAL A 397 -19.80 4.33 -10.85
C VAL A 397 -19.01 5.16 -9.87
N ALA A 398 -17.83 5.62 -10.24
CA ALA A 398 -17.08 6.66 -9.54
C ALA A 398 -16.91 7.85 -10.48
N GLU A 399 -17.39 9.00 -10.06
CA GLU A 399 -17.34 10.23 -10.82
C GLU A 399 -16.39 11.21 -10.15
N ASN A 400 -15.45 11.76 -10.91
CA ASN A 400 -14.54 12.77 -10.39
C ASN A 400 -15.29 14.05 -10.03
N MET A 401 -15.09 14.56 -8.81
CA MET A 401 -15.84 15.73 -8.33
C MET A 401 -15.61 16.96 -9.19
N TYR A 402 -14.40 17.19 -9.67
CA TYR A 402 -14.07 18.35 -10.51
C TYR A 402 -14.66 18.27 -11.91
N GLU A 403 -14.72 17.07 -12.49
CA GLU A 403 -15.15 16.90 -13.89
C GLU A 403 -16.68 16.76 -14.03
N ASN A 404 -17.34 16.22 -13.03
CA ASN A 404 -18.75 15.79 -13.14
C ASN A 404 -19.72 16.64 -12.32
N PHE A 405 -19.21 17.56 -11.47
CA PHE A 405 -20.06 18.38 -10.61
C PHE A 405 -19.65 19.85 -10.69
N ASP A 406 -20.64 20.72 -10.97
CA ASP A 406 -20.42 22.18 -11.03
C ASP A 406 -20.50 22.79 -9.61
N ILE A 407 -19.43 22.58 -8.84
CA ILE A 407 -19.33 23.09 -7.47
C ILE A 407 -18.16 24.06 -7.37
N ARG A 408 -18.45 25.27 -6.87
CA ARG A 408 -17.41 26.27 -6.62
C ARG A 408 -16.46 25.76 -5.52
N VAL A 409 -15.17 25.95 -5.72
CA VAL A 409 -14.11 25.47 -4.81
C VAL A 409 -14.23 26.08 -3.42
N GLU A 410 -14.74 27.32 -3.33
CA GLU A 410 -14.90 28.05 -2.07
C GLU A 410 -16.06 27.54 -1.20
N LEU A 411 -16.94 26.72 -1.75
CA LEU A 411 -18.07 26.17 -0.98
C LEU A 411 -17.58 24.95 -0.18
N SER A 412 -18.07 24.86 1.08
CA SER A 412 -17.85 23.67 1.90
C SER A 412 -18.39 22.43 1.18
N LYS A 413 -17.49 21.49 0.91
CA LYS A 413 -17.82 20.23 0.22
C LYS A 413 -18.74 19.37 1.06
N SER A 414 -18.55 19.37 2.39
CA SER A 414 -19.41 18.67 3.33
C SER A 414 -20.86 19.17 3.27
N ARG A 415 -21.08 20.49 3.22
CA ARG A 415 -22.44 21.07 3.05
C ARG A 415 -23.07 20.68 1.72
N GLN A 416 -22.29 20.65 0.65
CA GLN A 416 -22.80 20.21 -0.66
C GLN A 416 -23.21 18.73 -0.63
N PHE A 417 -22.46 17.89 0.09
CA PHE A 417 -22.81 16.49 0.28
C PHE A 417 -24.13 16.33 1.05
N TYR A 418 -24.30 17.04 2.16
CA TYR A 418 -25.54 17.02 2.95
C TYR A 418 -26.75 17.60 2.20
N ASN A 419 -26.54 18.55 1.30
CA ASN A 419 -27.59 19.10 0.43
C ASN A 419 -27.89 18.23 -0.79
N ASP A 420 -27.32 17.01 -0.83
CA ASP A 420 -27.49 16.04 -1.91
C ASP A 420 -27.03 16.52 -3.30
N ALA A 421 -26.11 17.48 -3.36
CA ALA A 421 -25.56 17.95 -4.62
C ALA A 421 -24.89 16.81 -5.43
N PHE A 422 -24.46 15.76 -4.76
CA PHE A 422 -23.84 14.56 -5.33
C PHE A 422 -24.82 13.41 -5.58
N LYS A 423 -26.10 13.57 -5.28
CA LYS A 423 -27.13 12.51 -5.40
C LYS A 423 -26.78 11.24 -4.61
N THR A 424 -26.31 11.44 -3.38
CA THR A 424 -25.85 10.38 -2.46
C THR A 424 -26.73 10.23 -1.23
N SER A 425 -27.88 10.94 -1.15
CA SER A 425 -28.80 10.86 -0.01
C SER A 425 -29.44 9.49 0.15
N VAL A 426 -29.81 9.16 1.39
CA VAL A 426 -30.63 7.99 1.70
C VAL A 426 -32.08 8.31 1.31
N ASN A 427 -32.80 7.34 0.73
CA ASN A 427 -34.21 7.53 0.39
C ASN A 427 -35.05 7.73 1.66
N TYR A 428 -35.58 8.93 1.81
CA TYR A 428 -36.38 9.29 2.97
C TYR A 428 -37.72 8.52 3.04
N ASP A 429 -38.28 8.14 1.88
CA ASP A 429 -39.54 7.39 1.83
C ASP A 429 -39.37 5.97 2.39
N ASP A 430 -38.21 5.35 2.21
CA ASP A 430 -37.88 4.04 2.79
C ASP A 430 -37.81 4.13 4.32
N LEU A 431 -37.18 5.18 4.85
CA LEU A 431 -37.13 5.43 6.30
C LEU A 431 -38.52 5.64 6.88
N MET A 432 -39.37 6.38 6.18
CA MET A 432 -40.75 6.63 6.62
C MET A 432 -41.64 5.40 6.51
N SER A 433 -41.35 4.49 5.54
CA SER A 433 -42.07 3.22 5.40
C SER A 433 -41.82 2.31 6.61
N ILE A 434 -40.56 2.21 7.06
CA ILE A 434 -40.17 1.46 8.26
C ILE A 434 -40.94 1.99 9.48
N LYS A 435 -40.97 3.33 9.66
CA LYS A 435 -41.71 3.94 10.77
C LYS A 435 -43.18 3.58 10.74
N LYS A 436 -43.82 3.54 9.56
CA LYS A 436 -45.22 3.16 9.41
C LYS A 436 -45.51 1.71 9.81
N GLU A 437 -44.56 0.80 9.58
CA GLU A 437 -44.70 -0.62 9.99
C GLU A 437 -44.68 -0.78 11.51
N PHE A 438 -43.95 0.06 12.26
CA PHE A 438 -43.95 0.05 13.73
C PHE A 438 -45.21 0.71 14.35
N LEU A 439 -46.04 1.39 13.55
CA LEU A 439 -47.26 2.04 14.01
C LEU A 439 -48.52 1.20 13.72
N LYS A 440 -48.39 0.05 13.07
CA LYS A 440 -49.44 -0.95 12.90
C LYS A 440 -49.44 -1.92 14.08
#